data_09b3ebe2d5c1fdd417b024ae80810ca7
#
_entry.id   09b3ebe2d5c1fdd417b024ae80810ca7
#
_cell.length_a   1.000
_cell.length_b   1.000
_cell.length_c   1.000
_cell.angle_alpha   90.00
_cell.angle_beta   90.00
_cell.angle_gamma   90.00
#
_symmetry.space_group_name_H-M   'P 1'
#
loop_
_entity.id
_entity.type
_entity.pdbx_description
1 polymer ?
#
loop_
_entity_poly.entity_id
_entity_poly.type
_entity_poly.pdbx_seq_one_letter_code
_entity_poly.pdbx_strand_id
1 'polypeptide(L)'
;SPLYVMKAILHTGEAINESTILGALSCIIWTLTLQTTIKYVCVALRADNNGEGGILALYALLRKMKRKWIYLLAIIGASTLLADGIITPAITVTTAIEGLESISPHLPVIPITLGIITIIFFVQRFGTESIGKSFGVFMLIWFLLLGVTGAFSITSYPLILKAFNPYYAAMLLAKSPEWFLILGAVFLCTTGAEALYSDLGHCGRKNITISWLFVKAMLILNYLGQGAWVLNHIQTASSVNPFFSIMPQNMLIFAIIMATGAAIVASQALISGTFSILSEAMNLHFWPRMRIKHPTHVKGQLYIPVINRAMYIGVVLIILLFRDSSHMEAAYGLAITITMLMTTLLLGFYL
;
A
#
# COMPACT_ATOMS: atom_id res chain seq x y z
N SER A 1 -1.68 4.44 -0.91
CA SER A 1 -1.02 4.65 -2.23
C SER A 1 -1.41 5.97 -2.94
N PRO A 2 -2.64 6.51 -2.90
CA PRO A 2 -2.99 7.77 -3.59
C PRO A 2 -2.14 8.97 -3.18
N LEU A 3 -1.60 8.95 -1.98
CA LEU A 3 -0.82 10.07 -1.42
C LEU A 3 0.54 10.28 -2.10
N TYR A 4 1.15 9.21 -2.63
CA TYR A 4 2.55 9.23 -3.09
C TYR A 4 2.77 8.72 -4.51
N VAL A 5 1.90 7.87 -5.08
CA VAL A 5 2.15 7.26 -6.41
C VAL A 5 2.32 8.30 -7.53
N MET A 6 1.42 9.28 -7.62
CA MET A 6 1.54 10.31 -8.65
C MET A 6 2.76 11.20 -8.41
N LYS A 7 3.06 11.54 -7.14
CA LYS A 7 4.29 12.25 -6.77
C LYS A 7 5.53 11.49 -7.22
N ALA A 8 5.59 10.17 -6.93
CA ALA A 8 6.69 9.30 -7.36
C ALA A 8 6.87 9.28 -8.89
N ILE A 9 5.78 9.19 -9.65
CA ILE A 9 5.84 9.23 -11.12
C ILE A 9 6.39 10.56 -11.63
N LEU A 10 5.96 11.67 -11.06
CA LEU A 10 6.45 13.00 -11.46
C LEU A 10 7.95 13.22 -11.16
N HIS A 11 8.51 12.49 -10.20
CA HIS A 11 9.93 12.55 -9.83
C HIS A 11 10.83 11.55 -10.58
N THR A 12 10.31 10.77 -11.54
CA THR A 12 11.13 9.81 -12.32
C THR A 12 12.08 10.47 -13.31
N GLY A 13 12.00 11.79 -13.53
CA GLY A 13 12.83 12.53 -14.47
C GLY A 13 12.30 12.56 -15.90
N GLU A 14 11.20 11.86 -16.20
CA GLU A 14 10.54 11.93 -17.50
C GLU A 14 9.85 13.27 -17.71
N ALA A 15 9.83 13.75 -18.96
CA ALA A 15 9.14 15.01 -19.29
C ALA A 15 7.63 14.90 -19.03
N ILE A 16 7.09 15.85 -18.27
CA ILE A 16 5.66 15.91 -17.95
C ILE A 16 4.91 16.44 -19.19
N ASN A 17 4.25 15.53 -19.90
CA ASN A 17 3.42 15.83 -21.06
C ASN A 17 2.15 14.96 -21.05
N GLU A 18 1.19 15.25 -21.94
CA GLU A 18 -0.07 14.52 -22.02
C GLU A 18 0.15 13.02 -22.22
N SER A 19 1.07 12.63 -23.12
CA SER A 19 1.33 11.21 -23.44
C SER A 19 1.95 10.46 -22.26
N THR A 20 2.85 11.09 -21.50
CA THR A 20 3.48 10.51 -20.30
C THR A 20 2.46 10.30 -19.20
N ILE A 21 1.62 11.31 -18.91
CA ILE A 21 0.61 11.20 -17.86
C ILE A 21 -0.48 10.19 -18.22
N LEU A 22 -1.01 10.22 -19.45
CA LEU A 22 -1.96 9.19 -19.92
C LEU A 22 -1.38 7.79 -19.87
N GLY A 23 -0.11 7.64 -20.26
CA GLY A 23 0.60 6.37 -20.22
C GLY A 23 0.79 5.86 -18.79
N ALA A 24 1.24 6.71 -17.87
CA ALA A 24 1.43 6.37 -16.46
C ALA A 24 0.10 5.99 -15.77
N LEU A 25 -0.97 6.75 -16.00
CA LEU A 25 -2.31 6.41 -15.50
C LEU A 25 -2.85 5.11 -16.10
N SER A 26 -2.62 4.88 -17.38
CA SER A 26 -2.95 3.61 -18.03
C SER A 26 -2.19 2.46 -17.38
N CYS A 27 -0.89 2.61 -17.11
CA CYS A 27 -0.09 1.62 -16.35
C CYS A 27 -0.69 1.37 -14.96
N ILE A 28 -1.10 2.40 -14.21
CA ILE A 28 -1.75 2.26 -12.89
C ILE A 28 -3.04 1.43 -13.01
N ILE A 29 -3.94 1.80 -13.92
CA ILE A 29 -5.24 1.12 -14.11
C ILE A 29 -5.06 -0.36 -14.43
N TRP A 30 -4.15 -0.66 -15.36
CA TRP A 30 -3.92 -2.03 -15.79
C TRP A 30 -3.11 -2.83 -14.77
N THR A 31 -2.20 -2.23 -14.03
CA THR A 31 -1.50 -2.88 -12.92
C THR A 31 -2.48 -3.24 -11.79
N LEU A 32 -3.37 -2.33 -11.37
CA LEU A 32 -4.44 -2.64 -10.41
C LEU A 32 -5.36 -3.75 -10.93
N THR A 33 -5.62 -3.78 -12.24
CA THR A 33 -6.48 -4.80 -12.84
C THR A 33 -5.79 -6.16 -12.90
N LEU A 34 -4.59 -6.23 -13.45
CA LEU A 34 -3.88 -7.49 -13.67
C LEU A 34 -3.30 -8.04 -12.36
N GLN A 35 -2.55 -7.21 -11.63
CA GLN A 35 -1.87 -7.66 -10.41
C GLN A 35 -2.86 -7.83 -9.25
N THR A 36 -3.67 -6.81 -8.92
CA THR A 36 -4.49 -6.92 -7.72
C THR A 36 -5.80 -7.65 -8.01
N THR A 37 -6.55 -7.26 -9.05
CA THR A 37 -7.85 -7.88 -9.29
C THR A 37 -7.70 -9.31 -9.80
N ILE A 38 -6.99 -9.53 -10.92
CA ILE A 38 -6.92 -10.87 -11.52
C ILE A 38 -6.05 -11.78 -10.68
N LYS A 39 -4.80 -11.43 -10.41
CA LYS A 39 -3.88 -12.30 -9.70
C LYS A 39 -4.31 -12.55 -8.25
N TYR A 40 -4.56 -11.48 -7.45
CA TYR A 40 -4.88 -11.68 -6.03
C TYR A 40 -6.35 -12.03 -5.82
N VAL A 41 -7.29 -11.18 -6.25
CA VAL A 41 -8.71 -11.37 -5.90
C VAL A 41 -9.36 -12.54 -6.64
N CYS A 42 -9.04 -12.74 -7.92
CA CYS A 42 -9.65 -13.84 -8.69
C CYS A 42 -8.92 -15.18 -8.52
N VAL A 43 -7.58 -15.19 -8.37
CA VAL A 43 -6.77 -16.41 -8.36
C VAL A 43 -6.24 -16.71 -6.96
N ALA A 44 -5.39 -15.84 -6.36
CA ALA A 44 -4.70 -16.13 -5.11
C ALA A 44 -5.66 -16.39 -3.93
N LEU A 45 -6.77 -15.66 -3.83
CA LEU A 45 -7.79 -15.89 -2.80
C LEU A 45 -8.49 -17.27 -2.91
N ARG A 46 -8.20 -18.06 -3.96
CA ARG A 46 -8.67 -19.47 -4.06
C ARG A 46 -7.63 -20.46 -3.54
N ALA A 47 -6.39 -20.04 -3.41
CA ALA A 47 -5.30 -20.85 -2.88
C ALA A 47 -5.21 -20.62 -1.36
N ASP A 48 -6.16 -21.18 -0.63
CA ASP A 48 -6.22 -21.14 0.84
C ASP A 48 -5.77 -22.47 1.47
N ASN A 49 -5.16 -22.37 2.64
CA ASN A 49 -4.82 -23.51 3.48
C ASN A 49 -5.71 -23.48 4.74
N ASN A 50 -6.79 -24.26 4.75
CA ASN A 50 -7.79 -24.29 5.82
C ASN A 50 -8.42 -22.89 6.12
N GLY A 51 -8.64 -22.12 5.07
CA GLY A 51 -9.18 -20.75 5.16
C GLY A 51 -8.12 -19.67 5.36
N GLU A 52 -6.88 -20.00 5.66
CA GLU A 52 -5.77 -19.05 5.79
C GLU A 52 -5.12 -18.77 4.43
N GLY A 53 -4.79 -17.51 4.18
CA GLY A 53 -4.10 -17.05 2.96
C GLY A 53 -2.69 -16.55 3.23
N GLY A 54 -2.08 -15.94 2.19
CA GLY A 54 -0.75 -15.38 2.27
C GLY A 54 0.36 -16.32 1.79
N ILE A 55 1.58 -15.79 1.73
CA ILE A 55 2.72 -16.49 1.12
C ILE A 55 3.11 -17.77 1.88
N LEU A 56 2.96 -17.79 3.21
CA LEU A 56 3.28 -18.96 4.02
C LEU A 56 2.22 -20.05 3.89
N ALA A 57 0.94 -19.68 3.82
CA ALA A 57 -0.15 -20.62 3.52
C ALA A 57 0.04 -21.27 2.14
N LEU A 58 0.44 -20.48 1.13
CA LEU A 58 0.77 -20.97 -0.20
C LEU A 58 1.97 -21.93 -0.17
N TYR A 59 3.00 -21.63 0.62
CA TYR A 59 4.11 -22.56 0.86
C TYR A 59 3.64 -23.87 1.52
N ALA A 60 2.74 -23.78 2.52
CA ALA A 60 2.22 -24.98 3.20
C ALA A 60 1.51 -25.92 2.23
N LEU A 61 0.78 -25.41 1.24
CA LEU A 61 0.15 -26.18 0.17
C LEU A 61 1.18 -26.87 -0.72
N LEU A 62 2.29 -26.17 -1.05
CA LEU A 62 3.35 -26.68 -1.92
C LEU A 62 4.40 -27.56 -1.21
N ARG A 63 4.40 -27.60 0.13
CA ARG A 63 5.39 -28.33 0.94
C ARG A 63 5.50 -29.81 0.57
N LYS A 64 4.41 -30.41 0.10
CA LYS A 64 4.37 -31.82 -0.35
C LYS A 64 5.30 -32.10 -1.53
N MET A 65 5.64 -31.09 -2.33
CA MET A 65 6.55 -31.24 -3.48
C MET A 65 8.01 -31.42 -3.07
N LYS A 66 8.38 -31.23 -1.79
CA LYS A 66 9.72 -31.43 -1.20
C LYS A 66 10.88 -30.75 -1.95
N ARG A 67 10.62 -29.67 -2.69
CA ARG A 67 11.64 -28.93 -3.45
C ARG A 67 12.24 -27.80 -2.61
N LYS A 68 13.56 -27.77 -2.45
CA LYS A 68 14.29 -26.77 -1.63
C LYS A 68 14.07 -25.33 -2.08
N TRP A 69 13.94 -25.08 -3.39
CA TRP A 69 13.75 -23.73 -3.92
C TRP A 69 12.38 -23.12 -3.55
N ILE A 70 11.31 -23.94 -3.36
CA ILE A 70 10.01 -23.46 -2.87
C ILE A 70 10.17 -22.86 -1.46
N TYR A 71 10.96 -23.52 -0.62
CA TYR A 71 11.32 -23.00 0.70
C TYR A 71 12.04 -21.66 0.62
N LEU A 72 13.00 -21.51 -0.30
CA LEU A 72 13.74 -20.26 -0.48
C LEU A 72 12.83 -19.10 -0.91
N LEU A 73 11.92 -19.34 -1.90
CA LEU A 73 10.96 -18.34 -2.34
C LEU A 73 10.03 -17.89 -1.20
N ALA A 74 9.57 -18.84 -0.38
CA ALA A 74 8.71 -18.52 0.76
C ALA A 74 9.43 -17.68 1.82
N ILE A 75 10.69 -17.98 2.12
CA ILE A 75 11.49 -17.18 3.08
C ILE A 75 11.73 -15.78 2.53
N ILE A 76 12.19 -15.64 1.28
CA ILE A 76 12.42 -14.33 0.68
C ILE A 76 11.14 -13.50 0.72
N GLY A 77 10.01 -14.06 0.26
CA GLY A 77 8.76 -13.34 0.24
C GLY A 77 8.21 -13.01 1.63
N ALA A 78 8.33 -13.91 2.60
CA ALA A 78 7.96 -13.60 3.99
C ALA A 78 8.85 -12.51 4.60
N SER A 79 10.15 -12.55 4.34
CA SER A 79 11.09 -11.52 4.83
C SER A 79 10.83 -10.15 4.23
N THR A 80 10.54 -10.08 2.93
CA THR A 80 10.20 -8.81 2.27
C THR A 80 8.84 -8.28 2.71
N LEU A 81 7.87 -9.16 3.03
CA LEU A 81 6.59 -8.77 3.61
C LEU A 81 6.75 -8.25 5.05
N LEU A 82 7.69 -8.78 5.84
CA LEU A 82 8.05 -8.22 7.14
C LEU A 82 8.71 -6.84 7.00
N ALA A 83 9.56 -6.65 5.99
CA ALA A 83 10.14 -5.35 5.67
C ALA A 83 9.07 -4.32 5.27
N ASP A 84 8.06 -4.74 4.50
CA ASP A 84 6.87 -3.94 4.18
C ASP A 84 6.16 -3.47 5.46
N GLY A 85 5.98 -4.35 6.45
CA GLY A 85 5.40 -4.00 7.74
C GLY A 85 6.16 -2.92 8.52
N ILE A 86 7.45 -2.67 8.20
CA ILE A 86 8.26 -1.59 8.77
C ILE A 86 8.20 -0.33 7.89
N ILE A 87 8.33 -0.48 6.57
CA ILE A 87 8.42 0.65 5.64
C ILE A 87 7.06 1.36 5.50
N THR A 88 5.96 0.62 5.44
CA THR A 88 4.62 1.17 5.21
C THR A 88 4.18 2.16 6.30
N PRO A 89 4.31 1.89 7.62
CA PRO A 89 4.01 2.90 8.63
C PRO A 89 4.87 4.16 8.49
N ALA A 90 6.16 4.00 8.15
CA ALA A 90 7.06 5.13 7.96
C ALA A 90 6.58 6.03 6.81
N ILE A 91 6.41 5.47 5.62
CA ILE A 91 6.07 6.25 4.42
C ILE A 91 4.65 6.84 4.48
N THR A 92 3.65 6.04 4.90
CA THR A 92 2.25 6.49 4.86
C THR A 92 1.96 7.60 5.84
N VAL A 93 2.51 7.52 7.06
CA VAL A 93 2.34 8.57 8.07
C VAL A 93 3.14 9.81 7.69
N THR A 94 4.40 9.66 7.24
CA THR A 94 5.22 10.79 6.77
C THR A 94 4.53 11.54 5.64
N THR A 95 4.08 10.84 4.58
CA THR A 95 3.42 11.48 3.43
C THR A 95 2.10 12.16 3.82
N ALA A 96 1.35 11.59 4.76
CA ALA A 96 0.13 12.23 5.23
C ALA A 96 0.41 13.52 5.98
N ILE A 97 1.47 13.56 6.79
CA ILE A 97 1.90 14.76 7.55
C ILE A 97 2.60 15.79 6.66
N GLU A 98 3.32 15.38 5.61
CA GLU A 98 3.84 16.27 4.59
C GLU A 98 2.73 17.13 3.93
N GLY A 99 1.48 16.64 3.93
CA GLY A 99 0.33 17.45 3.51
C GLY A 99 0.17 18.76 4.29
N LEU A 100 0.66 18.84 5.53
CA LEU A 100 0.66 20.07 6.33
C LEU A 100 1.59 21.16 5.75
N GLU A 101 2.62 20.78 4.99
CA GLU A 101 3.51 21.73 4.32
C GLU A 101 2.76 22.59 3.30
N SER A 102 1.66 22.05 2.73
CA SER A 102 0.77 22.81 1.85
C SER A 102 0.05 23.97 2.57
N ILE A 103 -0.01 23.92 3.92
CA ILE A 103 -0.64 24.95 4.76
C ILE A 103 0.43 25.84 5.38
N SER A 104 1.51 25.24 5.89
CA SER A 104 2.60 25.97 6.55
C SER A 104 3.94 25.25 6.30
N PRO A 105 4.83 25.83 5.47
CA PRO A 105 6.10 25.21 5.07
C PRO A 105 7.11 25.00 6.22
N HIS A 106 6.86 25.58 7.40
CA HIS A 106 7.79 25.51 8.54
C HIS A 106 7.40 24.48 9.61
N LEU A 107 6.37 23.66 9.36
CA LEU A 107 5.93 22.66 10.33
C LEU A 107 6.95 21.52 10.43
N PRO A 108 7.28 21.07 11.67
CA PRO A 108 8.24 19.99 11.87
C PRO A 108 7.61 18.63 11.57
N VAL A 109 7.60 18.20 10.31
CA VAL A 109 7.01 16.94 9.84
C VAL A 109 7.56 15.74 10.61
N ILE A 110 8.89 15.62 10.73
CA ILE A 110 9.53 14.47 11.35
C ILE A 110 9.14 14.26 12.81
N PRO A 111 9.22 15.26 13.71
CA PRO A 111 8.77 15.10 15.10
C PRO A 111 7.30 14.70 15.22
N ILE A 112 6.41 15.28 14.40
CA ILE A 112 4.98 14.93 14.40
C ILE A 112 4.79 13.47 13.97
N THR A 113 5.45 13.06 12.90
CA THR A 113 5.42 11.67 12.40
C THR A 113 5.92 10.69 13.47
N LEU A 114 7.05 10.98 14.13
CA LEU A 114 7.58 10.14 15.20
C LEU A 114 6.64 10.05 16.40
N GLY A 115 5.96 11.16 16.75
CA GLY A 115 4.93 11.17 17.79
C GLY A 115 3.77 10.23 17.46
N ILE A 116 3.23 10.30 16.24
CA ILE A 116 2.14 9.44 15.78
C ILE A 116 2.58 7.96 15.76
N ILE A 117 3.75 7.65 15.21
CA ILE A 117 4.31 6.30 15.18
C ILE A 117 4.47 5.74 16.60
N THR A 118 4.99 6.53 17.52
CA THR A 118 5.15 6.13 18.93
C THR A 118 3.79 5.76 19.53
N ILE A 119 2.76 6.55 19.29
CA ILE A 119 1.40 6.29 19.77
C ILE A 119 0.86 4.99 19.16
N ILE A 120 1.02 4.78 17.84
CA ILE A 120 0.57 3.56 17.14
C ILE A 120 1.18 2.32 17.80
N PHE A 121 2.51 2.26 17.96
CA PHE A 121 3.18 1.10 18.53
C PHE A 121 2.92 0.91 20.03
N PHE A 122 2.65 2.00 20.75
CA PHE A 122 2.26 1.94 22.15
C PHE A 122 0.85 1.37 22.34
N VAL A 123 -0.10 1.80 21.52
CA VAL A 123 -1.51 1.35 21.58
C VAL A 123 -1.65 -0.11 21.16
N GLN A 124 -0.75 -0.62 20.31
CA GLN A 124 -0.77 -2.00 19.81
C GLN A 124 -0.83 -3.06 20.92
N ARG A 125 -0.23 -2.79 22.08
CA ARG A 125 -0.21 -3.71 23.22
C ARG A 125 -1.58 -3.95 23.87
N PHE A 126 -2.53 -3.02 23.69
CA PHE A 126 -3.88 -3.12 24.27
C PHE A 126 -4.87 -3.84 23.35
N GLY A 127 -4.45 -4.15 22.11
CA GLY A 127 -5.32 -4.67 21.06
C GLY A 127 -6.14 -3.58 20.37
N THR A 128 -6.65 -3.93 19.20
CA THR A 128 -7.37 -2.98 18.32
C THR A 128 -8.88 -3.24 18.26
N GLU A 129 -9.42 -4.10 19.13
CA GLU A 129 -10.83 -4.54 19.08
C GLU A 129 -11.82 -3.38 19.16
N SER A 130 -11.66 -2.51 20.16
CA SER A 130 -12.58 -1.38 20.39
C SER A 130 -12.51 -0.34 19.28
N ILE A 131 -11.31 -0.13 18.73
CA ILE A 131 -11.06 0.87 17.69
C ILE A 131 -11.38 0.29 16.30
N GLY A 132 -11.16 -1.02 16.10
CA GLY A 132 -11.34 -1.71 14.83
C GLY A 132 -12.76 -1.63 14.27
N LYS A 133 -13.77 -1.59 15.12
CA LYS A 133 -15.19 -1.42 14.69
C LYS A 133 -15.42 -0.08 13.99
N SER A 134 -14.71 0.97 14.39
CA SER A 134 -14.80 2.30 13.78
C SER A 134 -13.99 2.41 12.49
N PHE A 135 -12.97 1.55 12.28
CA PHE A 135 -12.10 1.61 11.12
C PHE A 135 -12.83 1.40 9.80
N GLY A 136 -13.83 0.51 9.77
CA GLY A 136 -14.61 0.24 8.56
C GLY A 136 -15.35 1.48 8.05
N VAL A 137 -16.06 2.17 8.95
CA VAL A 137 -16.80 3.41 8.63
C VAL A 137 -15.83 4.53 8.24
N PHE A 138 -14.73 4.67 8.98
CA PHE A 138 -13.70 5.67 8.70
C PHE A 138 -13.09 5.46 7.30
N MET A 139 -12.73 4.22 6.96
CA MET A 139 -12.18 3.89 5.65
C MET A 139 -13.19 4.03 4.51
N LEU A 140 -14.47 3.78 4.77
CA LEU A 140 -15.54 4.06 3.79
C LEU A 140 -15.58 5.55 3.45
N ILE A 141 -15.58 6.43 4.47
CA ILE A 141 -15.55 7.89 4.28
C ILE A 141 -14.27 8.31 3.54
N TRP A 142 -13.13 7.73 3.90
CA TRP A 142 -11.86 7.97 3.20
C TRP A 142 -11.93 7.63 1.72
N PHE A 143 -12.39 6.43 1.35
CA PHE A 143 -12.50 6.05 -0.06
C PHE A 143 -13.55 6.86 -0.82
N LEU A 144 -14.65 7.24 -0.19
CA LEU A 144 -15.63 8.15 -0.79
C LEU A 144 -15.00 9.53 -1.04
N LEU A 145 -14.24 10.06 -0.09
CA LEU A 145 -13.50 11.31 -0.29
C LEU A 145 -12.57 11.22 -1.51
N LEU A 146 -11.80 10.14 -1.64
CA LEU A 146 -10.94 9.90 -2.80
C LEU A 146 -11.72 9.90 -4.11
N GLY A 147 -12.81 9.15 -4.17
CA GLY A 147 -13.63 9.03 -5.38
C GLY A 147 -14.30 10.33 -5.78
N VAL A 148 -14.91 11.05 -4.81
CA VAL A 148 -15.61 12.31 -5.07
C VAL A 148 -14.65 13.40 -5.54
N THR A 149 -13.54 13.60 -4.83
CA THR A 149 -12.55 14.63 -5.21
C THR A 149 -11.90 14.31 -6.56
N GLY A 150 -11.60 13.02 -6.82
CA GLY A 150 -11.11 12.57 -8.11
C GLY A 150 -12.11 12.80 -9.23
N ALA A 151 -13.37 12.41 -9.06
CA ALA A 151 -14.43 12.60 -10.04
C ALA A 151 -14.65 14.10 -10.36
N PHE A 152 -14.62 14.95 -9.33
CA PHE A 152 -14.74 16.39 -9.53
C PHE A 152 -13.55 16.94 -10.33
N SER A 153 -12.32 16.51 -10.03
CA SER A 153 -11.13 16.97 -10.76
C SER A 153 -11.12 16.52 -12.23
N ILE A 154 -11.69 15.34 -12.56
CA ILE A 154 -11.79 14.84 -13.93
C ILE A 154 -12.61 15.80 -14.82
N THR A 155 -13.59 16.52 -14.26
CA THR A 155 -14.41 17.46 -15.05
C THR A 155 -13.60 18.60 -15.67
N SER A 156 -12.44 18.94 -15.08
CA SER A 156 -11.53 19.97 -15.61
C SER A 156 -10.72 19.51 -16.83
N TYR A 157 -10.54 18.19 -17.02
CA TYR A 157 -9.84 17.59 -18.16
C TYR A 157 -10.42 16.22 -18.52
N PRO A 158 -11.61 16.15 -19.15
CA PRO A 158 -12.29 14.87 -19.43
C PRO A 158 -11.52 13.92 -20.34
N LEU A 159 -10.60 14.43 -21.16
CA LEU A 159 -9.75 13.62 -22.06
C LEU A 159 -8.87 12.63 -21.29
N ILE A 160 -8.68 12.83 -19.97
CA ILE A 160 -7.93 11.91 -19.09
C ILE A 160 -8.51 10.48 -19.10
N LEU A 161 -9.80 10.32 -19.43
CA LEU A 161 -10.45 9.02 -19.54
C LEU A 161 -9.87 8.14 -20.66
N LYS A 162 -9.13 8.71 -21.61
CA LYS A 162 -8.36 7.95 -22.61
C LYS A 162 -7.36 6.99 -21.96
N ALA A 163 -6.91 7.25 -20.71
CA ALA A 163 -6.03 6.38 -19.96
C ALA A 163 -6.58 4.95 -19.70
N PHE A 164 -7.88 4.72 -19.85
CA PHE A 164 -8.44 3.36 -19.83
C PHE A 164 -7.94 2.49 -20.98
N ASN A 165 -7.53 3.08 -22.10
CA ASN A 165 -6.97 2.35 -23.22
C ASN A 165 -5.53 1.89 -22.92
N PRO A 166 -5.24 0.56 -22.93
CA PRO A 166 -3.92 0.02 -22.64
C PRO A 166 -2.84 0.44 -23.66
N TYR A 167 -3.26 0.95 -24.81
CA TYR A 167 -2.36 1.49 -25.83
C TYR A 167 -1.42 2.56 -25.27
N TYR A 168 -1.92 3.44 -24.38
CA TYR A 168 -1.09 4.49 -23.78
C TYR A 168 -0.03 3.93 -22.83
N ALA A 169 -0.35 2.87 -22.08
CA ALA A 169 0.64 2.16 -21.27
C ALA A 169 1.73 1.54 -22.15
N ALA A 170 1.32 0.79 -23.19
CA ALA A 170 2.28 0.16 -24.10
C ALA A 170 3.16 1.18 -24.82
N MET A 171 2.60 2.30 -25.25
CA MET A 171 3.33 3.37 -25.91
C MET A 171 4.34 4.03 -24.96
N LEU A 172 3.98 4.31 -23.72
CA LEU A 172 4.89 4.85 -22.71
C LEU A 172 6.07 3.91 -22.48
N LEU A 173 5.78 2.63 -22.20
CA LEU A 173 6.82 1.63 -21.93
C LEU A 173 7.75 1.37 -23.11
N ALA A 174 7.27 1.54 -24.34
CA ALA A 174 8.08 1.34 -25.53
C ALA A 174 8.95 2.55 -25.90
N LYS A 175 8.55 3.77 -25.52
CA LYS A 175 9.19 5.01 -25.96
C LYS A 175 9.97 5.75 -24.88
N SER A 176 9.58 5.63 -23.61
CA SER A 176 10.24 6.33 -22.52
C SER A 176 11.58 5.64 -22.18
N PRO A 177 12.70 6.38 -22.10
CA PRO A 177 13.95 5.85 -21.59
C PRO A 177 13.85 5.46 -20.11
N GLU A 178 12.98 6.13 -19.34
CA GLU A 178 12.79 5.95 -17.90
C GLU A 178 11.68 4.94 -17.57
N TRP A 179 11.25 4.11 -18.54
CA TRP A 179 10.13 3.17 -18.38
C TRP A 179 10.23 2.29 -17.13
N PHE A 180 11.45 1.89 -16.73
CA PHE A 180 11.68 1.03 -15.57
C PHE A 180 11.41 1.78 -14.26
N LEU A 181 11.84 3.04 -14.15
CA LEU A 181 11.58 3.88 -12.97
C LEU A 181 10.10 4.20 -12.86
N ILE A 182 9.44 4.51 -14.00
CA ILE A 182 7.98 4.73 -14.03
C ILE A 182 7.23 3.49 -13.58
N LEU A 183 7.60 2.29 -14.05
CA LEU A 183 6.97 1.05 -13.57
C LEU A 183 7.20 0.84 -12.08
N GLY A 184 8.39 1.13 -11.56
CA GLY A 184 8.67 1.07 -10.13
C GLY A 184 7.72 1.97 -9.31
N ALA A 185 7.53 3.22 -9.76
CA ALA A 185 6.58 4.15 -9.15
C ALA A 185 5.12 3.68 -9.30
N VAL A 186 4.74 3.16 -10.48
CA VAL A 186 3.41 2.59 -10.73
C VAL A 186 3.13 1.40 -9.80
N PHE A 187 4.11 0.52 -9.55
CA PHE A 187 3.92 -0.63 -8.66
C PHE A 187 3.53 -0.24 -7.24
N LEU A 188 3.87 0.95 -6.79
CA LEU A 188 3.39 1.50 -5.51
C LEU A 188 1.86 1.57 -5.41
N CYS A 189 1.12 1.58 -6.53
CA CYS A 189 -0.34 1.54 -6.50
C CYS A 189 -0.90 0.20 -6.01
N THR A 190 -0.11 -0.89 -6.04
CA THR A 190 -0.51 -2.23 -5.61
C THR A 190 -0.22 -2.51 -4.14
N THR A 191 0.27 -1.53 -3.40
CA THR A 191 0.54 -1.64 -1.96
C THR A 191 -0.69 -2.14 -1.21
N GLY A 192 -0.48 -3.10 -0.29
CA GLY A 192 -1.56 -3.75 0.45
C GLY A 192 -2.21 -4.97 -0.22
N ALA A 193 -1.90 -5.29 -1.49
CA ALA A 193 -2.47 -6.47 -2.16
C ALA A 193 -2.02 -7.79 -1.51
N GLU A 194 -0.79 -7.86 -1.00
CA GLU A 194 -0.30 -9.03 -0.23
C GLU A 194 -1.00 -9.14 1.12
N ALA A 195 -1.19 -8.02 1.82
CA ALA A 195 -1.93 -7.98 3.08
C ALA A 195 -3.38 -8.46 2.89
N LEU A 196 -4.03 -8.05 1.78
CA LEU A 196 -5.36 -8.50 1.42
C LEU A 196 -5.44 -10.04 1.28
N TYR A 197 -4.40 -10.68 0.71
CA TYR A 197 -4.33 -12.13 0.62
C TYR A 197 -4.05 -12.79 1.97
N SER A 198 -3.18 -12.19 2.79
CA SER A 198 -2.88 -12.68 4.14
C SER A 198 -4.09 -12.59 5.09
N ASP A 199 -4.96 -11.60 4.90
CA ASP A 199 -6.16 -11.39 5.71
C ASP A 199 -7.37 -12.26 5.30
N LEU A 200 -7.19 -13.20 4.37
CA LEU A 200 -8.25 -14.08 3.89
C LEU A 200 -8.97 -14.80 5.03
N GLY A 201 -8.22 -15.32 6.02
CA GLY A 201 -8.77 -16.05 7.15
C GLY A 201 -9.61 -15.19 8.10
N HIS A 202 -9.36 -13.89 8.16
CA HIS A 202 -10.08 -12.96 9.02
C HIS A 202 -11.33 -12.39 8.36
N CYS A 203 -11.23 -12.01 7.08
CA CYS A 203 -12.29 -11.27 6.39
C CYS A 203 -13.19 -12.16 5.52
N GLY A 204 -12.67 -13.29 5.04
CA GLY A 204 -13.34 -14.16 4.10
C GLY A 204 -13.36 -13.62 2.66
N ARG A 205 -13.25 -14.52 1.69
CA ARG A 205 -13.09 -14.19 0.26
C ARG A 205 -14.19 -13.29 -0.31
N LYS A 206 -15.47 -13.55 0.04
CA LYS A 206 -16.61 -12.78 -0.51
C LYS A 206 -16.53 -11.30 -0.10
N ASN A 207 -16.26 -11.04 1.16
CA ASN A 207 -16.17 -9.68 1.69
C ASN A 207 -14.99 -8.92 1.07
N ILE A 208 -13.83 -9.58 0.95
CA ILE A 208 -12.65 -9.02 0.28
C ILE A 208 -12.96 -8.64 -1.17
N THR A 209 -13.64 -9.54 -1.92
CA THR A 209 -13.96 -9.27 -3.33
C THR A 209 -14.89 -8.08 -3.50
N ILE A 210 -15.92 -7.96 -2.67
CA ILE A 210 -16.90 -6.85 -2.74
C ILE A 210 -16.22 -5.53 -2.36
N SER A 211 -15.49 -5.51 -1.24
CA SER A 211 -14.79 -4.30 -0.80
C SER A 211 -13.73 -3.86 -1.80
N TRP A 212 -12.99 -4.81 -2.40
CA TRP A 212 -12.00 -4.49 -3.42
C TRP A 212 -12.60 -3.82 -4.66
N LEU A 213 -13.77 -4.26 -5.14
CA LEU A 213 -14.41 -3.64 -6.30
C LEU A 213 -14.71 -2.16 -6.04
N PHE A 214 -15.24 -1.84 -4.86
CA PHE A 214 -15.49 -0.47 -4.42
C PHE A 214 -14.19 0.33 -4.30
N VAL A 215 -13.21 -0.20 -3.57
CA VAL A 215 -11.90 0.46 -3.35
C VAL A 215 -11.21 0.75 -4.68
N LYS A 216 -11.17 -0.23 -5.61
CA LYS A 216 -10.57 -0.05 -6.94
C LYS A 216 -11.23 1.09 -7.71
N ALA A 217 -12.56 1.17 -7.70
CA ALA A 217 -13.27 2.25 -8.39
C ALA A 217 -12.88 3.62 -7.82
N MET A 218 -12.85 3.77 -6.49
CA MET A 218 -12.48 5.03 -5.83
C MET A 218 -11.01 5.41 -6.09
N LEU A 219 -10.10 4.41 -6.10
CA LEU A 219 -8.69 4.63 -6.41
C LEU A 219 -8.50 5.10 -7.86
N ILE A 220 -9.14 4.44 -8.83
CA ILE A 220 -9.04 4.83 -10.24
C ILE A 220 -9.55 6.25 -10.45
N LEU A 221 -10.71 6.61 -9.87
CA LEU A 221 -11.24 7.97 -9.94
C LEU A 221 -10.24 9.00 -9.36
N ASN A 222 -9.63 8.68 -8.22
CA ASN A 222 -8.66 9.56 -7.61
C ASN A 222 -7.40 9.74 -8.46
N TYR A 223 -6.81 8.65 -8.99
CA TYR A 223 -5.64 8.75 -9.86
C TYR A 223 -5.92 9.52 -11.15
N LEU A 224 -7.08 9.28 -11.79
CA LEU A 224 -7.49 10.05 -12.96
C LEU A 224 -7.67 11.54 -12.61
N GLY A 225 -8.25 11.85 -11.46
CA GLY A 225 -8.38 13.22 -10.98
C GLY A 225 -7.05 13.91 -10.73
N GLN A 226 -6.10 13.21 -10.10
CA GLN A 226 -4.73 13.74 -9.93
C GLN A 226 -4.06 14.01 -11.28
N GLY A 227 -4.19 13.07 -12.25
CA GLY A 227 -3.65 13.26 -13.59
C GLY A 227 -4.30 14.41 -14.35
N ALA A 228 -5.61 14.60 -14.23
CA ALA A 228 -6.32 15.73 -14.82
C ALA A 228 -5.79 17.08 -14.26
N TRP A 229 -5.57 17.15 -12.95
CA TRP A 229 -4.98 18.30 -12.30
C TRP A 229 -3.54 18.57 -12.79
N VAL A 230 -2.71 17.51 -12.88
CA VAL A 230 -1.32 17.62 -13.36
C VAL A 230 -1.27 18.18 -14.78
N LEU A 231 -2.14 17.72 -15.70
CA LEU A 231 -2.19 18.21 -17.07
C LEU A 231 -2.60 19.69 -17.18
N ASN A 232 -3.42 20.16 -16.25
CA ASN A 232 -3.78 21.58 -16.19
C ASN A 232 -2.71 22.48 -15.52
N HIS A 233 -1.73 21.86 -14.81
CA HIS A 233 -0.72 22.58 -14.01
C HIS A 233 0.70 22.05 -14.26
N ILE A 234 1.05 21.73 -15.50
CA ILE A 234 2.30 21.06 -15.87
C ILE A 234 3.54 21.75 -15.28
N GLN A 235 3.56 23.09 -15.27
CA GLN A 235 4.72 23.88 -14.82
C GLN A 235 4.98 23.79 -13.30
N THR A 236 3.95 23.54 -12.50
CA THR A 236 4.02 23.50 -11.04
C THR A 236 3.84 22.10 -10.46
N ALA A 237 3.45 21.14 -11.29
CA ALA A 237 3.07 19.79 -10.85
C ALA A 237 4.22 19.03 -10.17
N SER A 238 5.49 19.28 -10.56
CA SER A 238 6.66 18.64 -9.95
C SER A 238 7.02 19.16 -8.56
N SER A 239 6.56 20.38 -8.21
CA SER A 239 6.92 21.02 -6.94
C SER A 239 5.92 20.76 -5.80
N VAL A 240 4.75 20.19 -6.09
CA VAL A 240 3.67 19.97 -5.12
C VAL A 240 3.14 18.56 -5.20
N ASN A 241 2.49 18.09 -4.12
CA ASN A 241 1.85 16.80 -4.13
C ASN A 241 0.47 16.89 -4.80
N PRO A 242 0.25 16.22 -5.96
CA PRO A 242 -1.02 16.29 -6.70
C PRO A 242 -2.23 15.87 -5.86
N PHE A 243 -2.05 14.94 -4.93
CA PHE A 243 -3.13 14.48 -4.06
C PHE A 243 -3.75 15.62 -3.23
N PHE A 244 -2.92 16.43 -2.58
CA PHE A 244 -3.43 17.56 -1.79
C PHE A 244 -3.88 18.72 -2.68
N SER A 245 -3.31 18.84 -3.86
CA SER A 245 -3.62 19.91 -4.81
C SER A 245 -4.99 19.77 -5.49
N ILE A 246 -5.55 18.55 -5.59
CA ILE A 246 -6.94 18.37 -6.07
C ILE A 246 -7.99 18.70 -5.01
N MET A 247 -7.58 18.92 -3.75
CA MET A 247 -8.50 19.23 -2.67
C MET A 247 -8.86 20.72 -2.67
N PRO A 248 -10.16 21.06 -2.51
CA PRO A 248 -10.55 22.45 -2.27
C PRO A 248 -9.88 22.99 -1.01
N GLN A 249 -9.43 24.24 -1.05
CA GLN A 249 -8.71 24.86 0.09
C GLN A 249 -9.48 24.76 1.42
N ASN A 250 -10.80 24.91 1.37
CA ASN A 250 -11.66 24.78 2.56
C ASN A 250 -11.70 23.36 3.14
N MET A 251 -11.38 22.33 2.36
CA MET A 251 -11.38 20.94 2.77
C MET A 251 -9.97 20.38 3.00
N LEU A 252 -8.92 21.14 2.76
CA LEU A 252 -7.55 20.67 2.82
C LEU A 252 -7.18 20.12 4.22
N ILE A 253 -7.54 20.84 5.29
CA ILE A 253 -7.29 20.38 6.68
C ILE A 253 -8.04 19.08 6.95
N PHE A 254 -9.30 19.00 6.52
CA PHE A 254 -10.10 17.78 6.67
C PHE A 254 -9.47 16.61 5.89
N ALA A 255 -9.00 16.85 4.65
CA ALA A 255 -8.33 15.83 3.85
C ALA A 255 -7.03 15.33 4.51
N ILE A 256 -6.23 16.20 5.12
CA ILE A 256 -5.01 15.83 5.84
C ILE A 256 -5.33 15.00 7.08
N ILE A 257 -6.34 15.38 7.86
CA ILE A 257 -6.80 14.60 9.02
C ILE A 257 -7.28 13.22 8.57
N MET A 258 -8.06 13.13 7.50
CA MET A 258 -8.53 11.88 6.94
C MET A 258 -7.38 11.01 6.40
N ALA A 259 -6.40 11.64 5.71
CA ALA A 259 -5.20 10.95 5.21
C ALA A 259 -4.36 10.39 6.36
N THR A 260 -4.15 11.19 7.41
CA THR A 260 -3.41 10.76 8.61
C THR A 260 -4.13 9.62 9.32
N GLY A 261 -5.44 9.72 9.51
CA GLY A 261 -6.24 8.64 10.07
C GLY A 261 -6.19 7.36 9.23
N ALA A 262 -6.29 7.47 7.89
CA ALA A 262 -6.15 6.33 6.99
C ALA A 262 -4.74 5.71 7.06
N ALA A 263 -3.68 6.54 7.19
CA ALA A 263 -2.31 6.07 7.39
C ALA A 263 -2.15 5.32 8.72
N ILE A 264 -2.78 5.80 9.79
CA ILE A 264 -2.82 5.11 11.10
C ILE A 264 -3.51 3.74 10.97
N VAL A 265 -4.67 3.68 10.34
CA VAL A 265 -5.42 2.42 10.14
C VAL A 265 -4.61 1.44 9.30
N ALA A 266 -4.01 1.88 8.20
CA ALA A 266 -3.16 1.05 7.36
C ALA A 266 -1.92 0.52 8.11
N SER A 267 -1.28 1.37 8.92
CA SER A 267 -0.14 0.98 9.76
C SER A 267 -0.54 -0.07 10.79
N GLN A 268 -1.67 0.11 11.46
CA GLN A 268 -2.22 -0.85 12.43
C GLN A 268 -2.50 -2.22 11.78
N ALA A 269 -3.10 -2.23 10.59
CA ALA A 269 -3.40 -3.45 9.86
C ALA A 269 -2.12 -4.22 9.50
N LEU A 270 -1.09 -3.53 8.99
CA LEU A 270 0.17 -4.17 8.61
C LEU A 270 0.99 -4.65 9.81
N ILE A 271 1.02 -3.90 10.91
CA ILE A 271 1.68 -4.35 12.15
C ILE A 271 1.00 -5.62 12.67
N SER A 272 -0.33 -5.65 12.70
CA SER A 272 -1.09 -6.84 13.11
C SER A 272 -0.88 -8.02 12.15
N GLY A 273 -0.90 -7.76 10.84
CA GLY A 273 -0.59 -8.76 9.81
C GLY A 273 0.80 -9.35 9.96
N THR A 274 1.79 -8.53 10.30
CA THR A 274 3.17 -8.98 10.60
C THR A 274 3.21 -9.97 11.77
N PHE A 275 2.43 -9.74 12.83
CA PHE A 275 2.36 -10.71 13.95
C PHE A 275 1.72 -12.03 13.52
N SER A 276 0.70 -11.99 12.67
CA SER A 276 0.06 -13.20 12.12
C SER A 276 1.02 -14.01 11.26
N ILE A 277 1.75 -13.34 10.35
CA ILE A 277 2.78 -13.99 9.49
C ILE A 277 3.88 -14.62 10.34
N LEU A 278 4.36 -13.93 11.37
CA LEU A 278 5.39 -14.49 12.26
C LEU A 278 4.87 -15.64 13.10
N SER A 279 3.62 -15.61 13.54
CA SER A 279 2.99 -16.74 14.22
C SER A 279 2.93 -17.97 13.30
N GLU A 280 2.56 -17.78 12.04
CA GLU A 280 2.56 -18.84 11.03
C GLU A 280 3.99 -19.36 10.73
N ALA A 281 4.97 -18.45 10.61
CA ALA A 281 6.37 -18.79 10.43
C ALA A 281 6.93 -19.62 11.61
N MET A 282 6.52 -19.31 12.84
CA MET A 282 6.87 -20.13 14.02
C MET A 282 6.23 -21.52 13.96
N ASN A 283 4.99 -21.63 13.51
CA ASN A 283 4.29 -22.92 13.34
C ASN A 283 4.93 -23.77 12.22
N LEU A 284 5.44 -23.14 11.18
CA LEU A 284 6.15 -23.81 10.08
C LEU A 284 7.64 -24.06 10.37
N HIS A 285 8.14 -23.68 11.54
CA HIS A 285 9.56 -23.78 11.97
C HIS A 285 10.53 -22.92 11.15
N PHE A 286 10.04 -21.84 10.54
CA PHE A 286 10.89 -20.81 9.88
C PHE A 286 11.48 -19.81 10.86
N TRP A 287 10.82 -19.63 12.00
CA TRP A 287 11.20 -18.67 13.02
C TRP A 287 11.22 -19.32 14.42
N PRO A 288 12.14 -18.92 15.29
CA PRO A 288 12.18 -19.45 16.66
C PRO A 288 10.90 -19.08 17.42
N ARG A 289 10.46 -19.97 18.31
CA ARG A 289 9.26 -19.74 19.13
C ARG A 289 9.45 -18.56 20.06
N MET A 290 8.54 -17.61 19.99
CA MET A 290 8.49 -16.41 20.82
C MET A 290 7.22 -16.39 21.66
N ARG A 291 7.21 -15.58 22.72
CA ARG A 291 6.03 -15.41 23.56
C ARG A 291 4.97 -14.60 22.80
N ILE A 292 3.84 -15.20 22.48
CA ILE A 292 2.66 -14.58 21.92
C ILE A 292 1.70 -14.21 23.06
N LYS A 293 1.15 -13.01 23.02
CA LYS A 293 0.08 -12.54 23.90
C LYS A 293 -1.18 -12.37 23.08
N HIS A 294 -2.34 -12.64 23.68
CA HIS A 294 -3.65 -12.41 23.10
C HIS A 294 -4.29 -11.28 23.90
N PRO A 295 -4.21 -10.03 23.43
CA PRO A 295 -4.71 -8.87 24.17
C PRO A 295 -6.24 -8.82 24.29
N THR A 296 -6.95 -9.54 23.40
CA THR A 296 -8.41 -9.58 23.34
C THR A 296 -8.91 -11.01 23.16
N HIS A 297 -10.23 -11.23 23.32
CA HIS A 297 -10.88 -12.53 23.10
C HIS A 297 -11.19 -12.81 21.62
N VAL A 298 -10.94 -11.86 20.72
CA VAL A 298 -11.18 -12.02 19.27
C VAL A 298 -10.08 -12.88 18.67
N LYS A 299 -10.50 -13.94 17.95
CA LYS A 299 -9.58 -14.80 17.20
C LYS A 299 -8.76 -13.96 16.21
N GLY A 300 -7.43 -14.19 16.20
CA GLY A 300 -6.53 -13.54 15.24
C GLY A 300 -5.84 -12.28 15.75
N GLN A 301 -6.23 -11.71 16.90
CA GLN A 301 -5.48 -10.62 17.51
C GLN A 301 -4.29 -11.17 18.29
N LEU A 302 -3.13 -11.04 17.67
CA LEU A 302 -1.85 -11.49 18.22
C LEU A 302 -0.98 -10.28 18.57
N TYR A 303 -0.21 -10.39 19.64
CA TYR A 303 0.80 -9.40 20.03
C TYR A 303 2.10 -10.08 20.42
N ILE A 304 3.18 -9.74 19.74
CA ILE A 304 4.52 -10.27 19.98
C ILE A 304 5.42 -9.11 20.46
N PRO A 305 5.65 -8.97 21.77
CA PRO A 305 6.33 -7.78 22.32
C PRO A 305 7.72 -7.50 21.77
N VAL A 306 8.49 -8.56 21.47
CA VAL A 306 9.86 -8.45 20.93
C VAL A 306 9.80 -7.87 19.52
N ILE A 307 8.90 -8.39 18.70
CA ILE A 307 8.72 -7.95 17.31
C ILE A 307 8.17 -6.53 17.27
N ASN A 308 7.19 -6.20 18.11
CA ASN A 308 6.65 -4.84 18.18
C ASN A 308 7.75 -3.80 18.45
N ARG A 309 8.67 -4.11 19.40
CA ARG A 309 9.82 -3.23 19.68
C ARG A 309 10.80 -3.16 18.52
N ALA A 310 11.12 -4.29 17.90
CA ALA A 310 12.03 -4.33 16.75
C ALA A 310 11.47 -3.54 15.57
N MET A 311 10.16 -3.71 15.25
CA MET A 311 9.47 -2.94 14.20
C MET A 311 9.46 -1.44 14.53
N TYR A 312 9.14 -1.06 15.78
CA TYR A 312 9.18 0.35 16.20
C TYR A 312 10.55 0.97 15.97
N ILE A 313 11.63 0.30 16.41
CA ILE A 313 13.00 0.78 16.18
C ILE A 313 13.28 0.87 14.67
N GLY A 314 12.88 -0.12 13.88
CA GLY A 314 13.05 -0.12 12.43
C GLY A 314 12.32 1.05 11.76
N VAL A 315 11.06 1.33 12.12
CA VAL A 315 10.29 2.46 11.59
C VAL A 315 10.96 3.79 11.97
N VAL A 316 11.35 3.97 13.22
CA VAL A 316 12.03 5.19 13.68
C VAL A 316 13.34 5.39 12.91
N LEU A 317 14.15 4.33 12.73
CA LEU A 317 15.40 4.41 11.97
C LEU A 317 15.15 4.81 10.52
N ILE A 318 14.13 4.24 9.85
CA ILE A 318 13.78 4.62 8.47
C ILE A 318 13.39 6.09 8.40
N ILE A 319 12.54 6.59 9.31
CA ILE A 319 12.11 8.00 9.31
C ILE A 319 13.31 8.94 9.52
N LEU A 320 14.20 8.61 10.46
CA LEU A 320 15.38 9.44 10.74
C LEU A 320 16.44 9.40 9.63
N LEU A 321 16.56 8.26 8.94
CA LEU A 321 17.55 8.06 7.88
C LEU A 321 17.13 8.76 6.58
N PHE A 322 15.89 8.54 6.16
CA PHE A 322 15.39 9.05 4.88
C PHE A 322 14.82 10.46 4.97
N ARG A 323 14.18 10.82 6.09
CA ARG A 323 13.59 12.13 6.40
C ARG A 323 12.46 12.60 5.47
N ASP A 324 12.40 12.14 4.25
CA ASP A 324 11.46 12.50 3.20
C ASP A 324 10.78 11.25 2.65
N SER A 325 9.48 11.34 2.33
CA SER A 325 8.71 10.23 1.77
C SER A 325 9.24 9.77 0.42
N SER A 326 9.75 10.68 -0.41
CA SER A 326 10.24 10.38 -1.77
C SER A 326 11.43 9.39 -1.76
N HIS A 327 12.32 9.50 -0.78
CA HIS A 327 13.43 8.53 -0.63
C HIS A 327 12.95 7.17 -0.11
N MET A 328 11.86 7.14 0.67
CA MET A 328 11.27 5.89 1.16
C MET A 328 10.54 5.12 0.05
N GLU A 329 9.99 5.83 -0.96
CA GLU A 329 9.19 5.26 -2.06
C GLU A 329 9.98 4.22 -2.86
N ALA A 330 11.25 4.46 -3.14
CA ALA A 330 12.11 3.53 -3.88
C ALA A 330 12.34 2.22 -3.12
N ALA A 331 12.67 2.30 -1.82
CA ALA A 331 12.86 1.13 -0.96
C ALA A 331 11.53 0.34 -0.81
N TYR A 332 10.42 1.05 -0.69
CA TYR A 332 9.08 0.50 -0.59
C TYR A 332 8.69 -0.25 -1.85
N GLY A 333 8.85 0.38 -3.01
CA GLY A 333 8.57 -0.24 -4.31
C GLY A 333 9.36 -1.52 -4.54
N LEU A 334 10.65 -1.53 -4.17
CA LEU A 334 11.51 -2.72 -4.27
C LEU A 334 11.00 -3.86 -3.39
N ALA A 335 10.71 -3.60 -2.11
CA ALA A 335 10.22 -4.62 -1.17
C ALA A 335 8.93 -5.27 -1.66
N ILE A 336 7.94 -4.46 -2.09
CA ILE A 336 6.66 -4.95 -2.62
C ILE A 336 6.84 -5.77 -3.89
N THR A 337 7.67 -5.29 -4.83
CA THR A 337 7.92 -5.98 -6.10
C THR A 337 8.51 -7.36 -5.87
N ILE A 338 9.48 -7.49 -4.95
CA ILE A 338 10.06 -8.79 -4.59
C ILE A 338 9.01 -9.70 -3.96
N THR A 339 8.24 -9.21 -2.99
CA THR A 339 7.17 -10.00 -2.34
C THR A 339 6.17 -10.51 -3.37
N MET A 340 5.69 -9.63 -4.26
CA MET A 340 4.73 -10.00 -5.29
C MET A 340 5.29 -10.98 -6.32
N LEU A 341 6.61 -10.88 -6.64
CA LEU A 341 7.28 -11.81 -7.53
C LEU A 341 7.36 -13.20 -6.88
N MET A 342 7.73 -13.28 -5.59
CA MET A 342 7.79 -14.55 -4.86
C MET A 342 6.42 -15.23 -4.81
N THR A 343 5.37 -14.47 -4.50
CA THR A 343 3.99 -14.98 -4.50
C THR A 343 3.56 -15.42 -5.89
N THR A 344 3.94 -14.69 -6.95
CA THR A 344 3.63 -15.08 -8.34
C THR A 344 4.26 -16.41 -8.70
N LEU A 345 5.54 -16.58 -8.37
CA LEU A 345 6.27 -17.84 -8.64
C LEU A 345 5.65 -19.00 -7.88
N LEU A 346 5.36 -18.83 -6.57
CA LEU A 346 4.73 -19.89 -5.79
C LEU A 346 3.33 -20.22 -6.29
N LEU A 347 2.53 -19.21 -6.66
CA LEU A 347 1.19 -19.39 -7.21
C LEU A 347 1.22 -20.13 -8.56
N GLY A 348 2.20 -19.81 -9.43
CA GLY A 348 2.39 -20.51 -10.70
C GLY A 348 2.78 -21.98 -10.56
N PHE A 349 3.33 -22.40 -9.41
CA PHE A 349 3.56 -23.82 -9.11
C PHE A 349 2.37 -24.50 -8.42
N TYR A 350 1.47 -23.71 -7.86
CA TYR A 350 0.24 -24.21 -7.27
C TYR A 350 -0.84 -24.50 -8.33
N LEU A 351 -0.93 -23.67 -9.38
CA LEU A 351 -1.87 -23.82 -10.50
C LEU A 351 -1.44 -24.93 -11.44
#